data_dc6b52d4b15e8a92ff623b17a2a8418d
#
_entry.id   dc6b52d4b15e8a92ff623b17a2a8418d
#
_cell.length_a   1.000
_cell.length_b   1.000
_cell.length_c   1.000
_cell.angle_alpha   90.00
_cell.angle_beta   90.00
_cell.angle_gamma   90.00
#
_symmetry.space_group_name_H-M   'P 1'
#
loop_
_entity.id
_entity.type
_entity.pdbx_description
1 polymer ?
#
loop_
_entity_poly.entity_id
_entity_poly.type
_entity_poly.pdbx_seq_one_letter_code
_entity_poly.pdbx_strand_id
1 'polypeptide(L)'
;SGGQRQRLLLAATLAVHPEIIVLDEPVSAMDPDGAHSLYELLYAIHQRYGTTIIVVEHRVDYLLPYVTDMVVLKEGQLVTADTFAAAARTMYEDEELRPLVPALWQGKLGVERRFGITLGEWRTEAEAAAELQLLGFEGGNA
;
A
#
# COMPACT_ATOMS: atom_id res chain seq x y z
N SER A 1 -8.67 -22.47 -10.48
CA SER A 1 -8.55 -21.76 -9.21
C SER A 1 -9.10 -20.34 -9.32
N GLY A 2 -9.52 -19.73 -8.20
CA GLY A 2 -10.03 -18.36 -8.17
C GLY A 2 -9.03 -17.34 -8.76
N GLY A 3 -7.77 -17.46 -8.43
CA GLY A 3 -6.72 -16.59 -8.95
C GLY A 3 -6.49 -16.68 -10.47
N GLN A 4 -6.67 -17.86 -11.08
CA GLN A 4 -6.60 -18.00 -12.54
C GLN A 4 -7.75 -17.27 -13.24
N ARG A 5 -8.96 -17.38 -12.68
CA ARG A 5 -10.13 -16.69 -13.21
C ARG A 5 -9.96 -15.17 -13.13
N GLN A 6 -9.41 -14.68 -12.03
CA GLN A 6 -9.17 -13.26 -11.81
C GLN A 6 -8.08 -12.69 -12.76
N ARG A 7 -7.00 -13.45 -13.00
CA ARG A 7 -5.97 -13.12 -13.99
C ARG A 7 -6.52 -13.08 -15.41
N LEU A 8 -7.41 -14.01 -15.77
CA LEU A 8 -8.06 -14.04 -17.08
C LEU A 8 -8.97 -12.81 -17.28
N LEU A 9 -9.76 -12.45 -16.25
CA LEU A 9 -10.61 -11.26 -16.28
C LEU A 9 -9.78 -9.98 -16.43
N LEU A 10 -8.68 -9.87 -15.70
CA LEU A 10 -7.76 -8.74 -15.82
C LEU A 10 -7.15 -8.67 -17.22
N ALA A 11 -6.70 -9.81 -17.79
CA ALA A 11 -6.16 -9.85 -19.14
C ALA A 11 -7.20 -9.40 -20.19
N ALA A 12 -8.46 -9.80 -20.05
CA ALA A 12 -9.55 -9.36 -20.92
C ALA A 12 -9.81 -7.85 -20.78
N THR A 13 -9.78 -7.31 -19.57
CA THR A 13 -9.94 -5.88 -19.32
C THR A 13 -8.78 -5.07 -19.93
N LEU A 14 -7.56 -5.56 -19.82
CA LEU A 14 -6.37 -4.91 -20.38
C LEU A 14 -6.33 -4.93 -21.92
N ALA A 15 -6.96 -5.92 -22.56
CA ALA A 15 -6.97 -6.05 -24.01
C ALA A 15 -7.64 -4.88 -24.73
N VAL A 16 -8.48 -4.11 -24.05
CA VAL A 16 -9.15 -2.91 -24.59
C VAL A 16 -8.38 -1.60 -24.30
N HIS A 17 -7.19 -1.69 -23.72
CA HIS A 17 -6.32 -0.55 -23.36
C HIS A 17 -7.05 0.58 -22.61
N PRO A 18 -7.67 0.30 -21.45
CA PRO A 18 -8.42 1.30 -20.70
C PRO A 18 -7.49 2.38 -20.11
N GLU A 19 -7.97 3.61 -20.05
CA GLU A 19 -7.26 4.70 -19.36
C GLU A 19 -7.34 4.57 -17.85
N ILE A 20 -8.45 3.98 -17.33
CA ILE A 20 -8.69 3.79 -15.89
C ILE A 20 -9.15 2.35 -15.67
N ILE A 21 -8.56 1.71 -14.65
CA ILE A 21 -8.97 0.39 -14.13
C ILE A 21 -9.38 0.56 -12.69
N VAL A 22 -10.55 0.03 -12.33
CA VAL A 22 -11.05 -0.02 -10.95
C VAL A 22 -11.14 -1.48 -10.52
N LEU A 23 -10.51 -1.81 -9.40
CA LEU A 23 -10.46 -3.15 -8.82
C LEU A 23 -10.99 -3.12 -7.40
N ASP A 24 -11.93 -4.01 -7.10
CA ASP A 24 -12.51 -4.17 -5.78
C ASP A 24 -12.03 -5.50 -5.19
N GLU A 25 -11.26 -5.41 -4.10
CA GLU A 25 -10.61 -6.54 -3.40
C GLU A 25 -9.96 -7.59 -4.33
N PRO A 26 -9.08 -7.16 -5.27
CA PRO A 26 -8.60 -8.06 -6.33
C PRO A 26 -7.77 -9.24 -5.83
N VAL A 27 -7.28 -9.22 -4.60
CA VAL A 27 -6.44 -10.29 -4.02
C VAL A 27 -7.14 -11.10 -2.93
N SER A 28 -8.42 -10.88 -2.67
CA SER A 28 -9.16 -11.52 -1.58
C SER A 28 -9.16 -13.06 -1.61
N ALA A 29 -9.04 -13.66 -2.81
CA ALA A 29 -9.00 -15.11 -3.02
C ALA A 29 -7.61 -15.64 -3.41
N MET A 30 -6.54 -14.86 -3.21
CA MET A 30 -5.17 -15.21 -3.57
C MET A 30 -4.31 -15.50 -2.34
N ASP A 31 -3.30 -16.36 -2.54
CA ASP A 31 -2.19 -16.50 -1.61
C ASP A 31 -1.28 -15.23 -1.65
N PRO A 32 -0.38 -15.05 -0.68
CA PRO A 32 0.51 -13.89 -0.63
C PRO A 32 1.34 -13.69 -1.90
N ASP A 33 1.89 -14.75 -2.47
CA ASP A 33 2.72 -14.69 -3.69
C ASP A 33 1.89 -14.27 -4.91
N GLY A 34 0.66 -14.78 -4.99
CA GLY A 34 -0.31 -14.38 -6.02
C GLY A 34 -0.70 -12.91 -5.91
N ALA A 35 -0.90 -12.41 -4.69
CA ALA A 35 -1.21 -11.01 -4.42
C ALA A 35 -0.06 -10.08 -4.84
N HIS A 36 1.17 -10.41 -4.44
CA HIS A 36 2.36 -9.65 -4.87
C HIS A 36 2.50 -9.62 -6.38
N SER A 37 2.42 -10.78 -7.05
CA SER A 37 2.53 -10.88 -8.51
C SER A 37 1.46 -10.06 -9.24
N LEU A 38 0.24 -9.98 -8.68
CA LEU A 38 -0.83 -9.16 -9.27
C LEU A 38 -0.49 -7.67 -9.18
N TYR A 39 -0.08 -7.18 -8.01
CA TYR A 39 0.24 -5.75 -7.84
C TYR A 39 1.50 -5.34 -8.59
N GLU A 40 2.52 -6.20 -8.70
CA GLU A 40 3.65 -5.98 -9.61
C GLU A 40 3.20 -5.80 -11.06
N LEU A 41 2.31 -6.69 -11.55
CA LEU A 41 1.77 -6.60 -12.90
C LEU A 41 0.99 -5.29 -13.10
N LEU A 42 0.13 -4.91 -12.16
CA LEU A 42 -0.65 -3.68 -12.23
C LEU A 42 0.27 -2.45 -12.26
N TYR A 43 1.31 -2.44 -11.43
CA TYR A 43 2.30 -1.38 -11.42
C TYR A 43 3.07 -1.28 -12.74
N ALA A 44 3.49 -2.42 -13.31
CA ALA A 44 4.14 -2.46 -14.61
C ALA A 44 3.24 -1.92 -15.74
N ILE A 45 1.94 -2.19 -15.68
CA ILE A 45 0.94 -1.65 -16.62
C ILE A 45 0.81 -0.14 -16.46
N HIS A 46 0.69 0.36 -15.24
CA HIS A 46 0.69 1.79 -14.97
C HIS A 46 1.93 2.48 -15.52
N GLN A 47 3.12 1.94 -15.24
CA GLN A 47 4.39 2.52 -15.72
C GLN A 47 4.51 2.50 -17.24
N ARG A 48 4.03 1.45 -17.90
CA ARG A 48 4.19 1.26 -19.34
C ARG A 48 3.17 2.04 -20.16
N TYR A 49 1.93 2.12 -19.69
CA TYR A 49 0.80 2.63 -20.48
C TYR A 49 0.18 3.90 -19.89
N GLY A 50 0.59 4.34 -18.70
CA GLY A 50 -0.01 5.48 -18.01
C GLY A 50 -1.43 5.22 -17.53
N THR A 51 -1.87 3.95 -17.50
CA THR A 51 -3.20 3.57 -16.98
C THR A 51 -3.35 3.97 -15.53
N THR A 52 -4.40 4.70 -15.19
CA THR A 52 -4.75 4.98 -13.80
C THR A 52 -5.37 3.74 -13.17
N ILE A 53 -4.84 3.31 -12.03
CA ILE A 53 -5.32 2.11 -11.33
C ILE A 53 -5.87 2.52 -9.97
N ILE A 54 -7.15 2.24 -9.76
CA ILE A 54 -7.85 2.47 -8.50
C ILE A 54 -8.13 1.11 -7.88
N VAL A 55 -7.67 0.91 -6.65
CA VAL A 55 -7.85 -0.35 -5.91
C VAL A 55 -8.60 -0.05 -4.61
N VAL A 56 -9.69 -0.78 -4.38
CA VAL A 56 -10.36 -0.82 -3.08
C VAL A 56 -9.83 -2.04 -2.33
N GLU A 57 -9.22 -1.82 -1.19
CA GLU A 57 -8.55 -2.87 -0.40
C GLU A 57 -8.61 -2.61 1.10
N HIS A 58 -8.66 -3.70 1.86
CA HIS A 58 -8.51 -3.69 3.32
C HIS A 58 -7.07 -4.00 3.75
N ARG A 59 -6.31 -4.72 2.91
CA ARG A 59 -4.93 -5.17 3.19
C ARG A 59 -3.92 -4.30 2.45
N VAL A 60 -3.73 -3.10 2.95
CA VAL A 60 -2.91 -2.06 2.31
C VAL A 60 -1.40 -2.42 2.28
N ASP A 61 -0.95 -3.35 3.12
CA ASP A 61 0.46 -3.79 3.17
C ASP A 61 0.98 -4.25 1.79
N TYR A 62 0.17 -4.95 1.01
CA TYR A 62 0.56 -5.40 -0.34
C TYR A 62 0.70 -4.25 -1.34
N LEU A 63 0.00 -3.14 -1.11
CA LEU A 63 0.03 -1.97 -1.99
C LEU A 63 1.18 -1.02 -1.68
N LEU A 64 1.76 -1.10 -0.49
CA LEU A 64 2.74 -0.15 0.01
C LEU A 64 3.90 0.13 -0.96
N PRO A 65 4.48 -0.86 -1.67
CA PRO A 65 5.54 -0.59 -2.65
C PRO A 65 5.09 0.23 -3.87
N TYR A 66 3.79 0.27 -4.17
CA TYR A 66 3.25 0.73 -5.46
C TYR A 66 2.33 1.95 -5.32
N VAL A 67 1.67 2.12 -4.17
CA VAL A 67 0.67 3.17 -3.96
C VAL A 67 1.29 4.56 -3.98
N THR A 68 0.68 5.49 -4.71
CA THR A 68 1.06 6.91 -4.74
C THR A 68 0.13 7.74 -3.85
N ASP A 69 -1.16 7.56 -4.04
CA ASP A 69 -2.21 8.33 -3.40
C ASP A 69 -3.21 7.41 -2.70
N MET A 70 -3.85 7.91 -1.66
CA MET A 70 -4.82 7.16 -0.87
C MET A 70 -6.07 7.99 -0.63
N VAL A 71 -7.22 7.35 -0.79
CA VAL A 71 -8.52 7.87 -0.39
C VAL A 71 -9.03 7.03 0.76
N VAL A 72 -9.32 7.67 1.89
CA VAL A 72 -9.81 6.99 3.09
C VAL A 72 -11.26 7.40 3.34
N LEU A 73 -12.13 6.41 3.39
CA LEU A 73 -13.55 6.57 3.70
C LEU A 73 -13.86 5.94 5.04
N LYS A 74 -14.65 6.63 5.87
CA LYS A 74 -15.16 6.13 7.14
C LYS A 74 -16.63 6.47 7.26
N GLU A 75 -17.48 5.48 7.48
CA GLU A 75 -18.95 5.65 7.59
C GLU A 75 -19.57 6.42 6.41
N GLY A 76 -19.06 6.16 5.19
CA GLY A 76 -19.53 6.82 3.97
C GLY A 76 -19.05 8.27 3.79
N GLN A 77 -18.19 8.76 4.67
CA GLN A 77 -17.61 10.10 4.58
C GLN A 77 -16.14 10.06 4.20
N LEU A 78 -15.69 11.04 3.45
CA LEU A 78 -14.29 11.23 3.11
C LEU A 78 -13.52 11.73 4.34
N VAL A 79 -12.53 10.96 4.78
CA VAL A 79 -11.60 11.35 5.84
C VAL A 79 -10.41 12.10 5.26
N THR A 80 -9.79 11.53 4.23
CA THR A 80 -8.67 12.16 3.52
C THR A 80 -8.57 11.64 2.09
N ALA A 81 -8.04 12.49 1.20
CA ALA A 81 -7.61 12.13 -0.15
C ALA A 81 -6.30 12.86 -0.41
N ASP A 82 -5.18 12.17 -0.30
CA ASP A 82 -3.84 12.76 -0.33
C ASP A 82 -2.80 11.70 -0.73
N THR A 83 -1.53 12.09 -0.79
CA THR A 83 -0.44 11.13 -0.90
C THR A 83 -0.55 10.05 0.17
N PHE A 84 -0.03 8.86 -0.13
CA PHE A 84 -0.05 7.77 0.86
C PHE A 84 0.55 8.19 2.20
N ALA A 85 1.67 8.94 2.18
CA ALA A 85 2.36 9.38 3.40
C ALA A 85 1.48 10.30 4.27
N ALA A 86 0.79 11.27 3.66
CA ALA A 86 -0.09 12.19 4.37
C ALA A 86 -1.34 11.47 4.90
N ALA A 87 -1.95 10.60 4.09
CA ALA A 87 -3.10 9.80 4.48
C ALA A 87 -2.78 8.85 5.64
N ALA A 88 -1.62 8.15 5.58
CA ALA A 88 -1.19 7.26 6.65
C ALA A 88 -0.98 8.01 7.98
N ARG A 89 -0.47 9.23 7.97
CA ARG A 89 -0.35 10.08 9.17
C ARG A 89 -1.72 10.47 9.72
N THR A 90 -2.65 10.87 8.87
CA THR A 90 -4.04 11.17 9.26
C THR A 90 -4.72 9.96 9.90
N MET A 91 -4.58 8.77 9.29
CA MET A 91 -5.13 7.53 9.83
C MET A 91 -4.47 7.15 11.18
N TYR A 92 -3.17 7.39 11.34
CA TYR A 92 -2.45 7.03 12.55
C TYR A 92 -2.93 7.82 13.79
N GLU A 93 -3.42 9.04 13.62
CA GLU A 93 -3.98 9.86 14.69
C GLU A 93 -5.42 9.46 15.06
N ASP A 94 -6.16 8.77 14.19
CA ASP A 94 -7.50 8.24 14.46
C ASP A 94 -7.39 6.83 15.08
N GLU A 95 -7.98 6.61 16.26
CA GLU A 95 -7.88 5.33 16.99
C GLU A 95 -8.51 4.15 16.22
N GLU A 96 -9.56 4.39 15.43
CA GLU A 96 -10.25 3.35 14.65
C GLU A 96 -9.52 3.05 13.33
N LEU A 97 -8.86 4.06 12.73
CA LEU A 97 -8.15 3.91 11.46
C LEU A 97 -6.69 3.46 11.65
N ARG A 98 -6.08 3.74 12.80
CA ARG A 98 -4.69 3.37 13.09
C ARG A 98 -4.37 1.90 12.85
N PRO A 99 -5.23 0.93 13.23
CA PRO A 99 -4.97 -0.48 12.94
C PRO A 99 -4.93 -0.85 11.45
N LEU A 100 -5.49 0.01 10.59
CA LEU A 100 -5.51 -0.17 9.13
C LEU A 100 -4.29 0.43 8.43
N VAL A 101 -3.48 1.21 9.13
CA VAL A 101 -2.17 1.69 8.63
C VAL A 101 -1.24 0.48 8.48
N PRO A 102 -0.51 0.34 7.35
CA PRO A 102 0.46 -0.74 7.19
C PRO A 102 1.41 -0.87 8.37
N ALA A 103 1.72 -2.10 8.79
CA ALA A 103 2.53 -2.39 9.98
C ALA A 103 3.88 -1.65 9.97
N LEU A 104 4.54 -1.60 8.81
CA LEU A 104 5.79 -0.86 8.61
C LEU A 104 5.64 0.64 8.95
N TRP A 105 4.53 1.25 8.54
CA TRP A 105 4.25 2.66 8.81
C TRP A 105 3.76 2.91 10.23
N GLN A 106 3.06 1.97 10.85
CA GLN A 106 2.75 2.08 12.29
C GLN A 106 4.04 2.14 13.11
N GLY A 107 5.00 1.26 12.82
CA GLY A 107 6.32 1.26 13.45
C GLY A 107 7.06 2.58 13.21
N LYS A 108 7.12 3.03 11.95
CA LYS A 108 7.73 4.31 11.54
C LYS A 108 7.18 5.49 12.35
N LEU A 109 5.85 5.68 12.32
CA LEU A 109 5.19 6.80 12.98
C LEU A 109 5.31 6.72 14.51
N GLY A 110 5.36 5.52 15.07
CA GLY A 110 5.64 5.28 16.48
C GLY A 110 7.06 5.75 16.88
N VAL A 111 8.07 5.43 16.07
CA VAL A 111 9.46 5.88 16.27
C VAL A 111 9.57 7.39 16.14
N GLU A 112 9.00 7.98 15.07
CA GLU A 112 8.97 9.43 14.88
C GLU A 112 8.40 10.16 16.08
N ARG A 113 7.24 9.68 16.57
CA ARG A 113 6.56 10.26 17.74
C ARG A 113 7.38 10.13 19.03
N ARG A 114 8.00 8.98 19.25
CA ARG A 114 8.76 8.69 20.47
C ARG A 114 10.06 9.50 20.57
N PHE A 115 10.75 9.67 19.45
CA PHE A 115 12.08 10.29 19.41
C PHE A 115 12.09 11.71 18.87
N GLY A 116 10.94 12.23 18.40
CA GLY A 116 10.83 13.59 17.83
C GLY A 116 11.62 13.77 16.54
N ILE A 117 11.78 12.71 15.74
CA ILE A 117 12.51 12.71 14.47
C ILE A 117 11.55 12.55 13.30
N THR A 118 12.01 12.83 12.09
CA THR A 118 11.30 12.54 10.85
C THR A 118 12.09 11.50 10.07
N LEU A 119 11.44 10.43 9.68
CA LEU A 119 12.00 9.34 8.89
C LEU A 119 11.54 9.44 7.43
N GLY A 120 12.30 8.85 6.52
CA GLY A 120 11.98 8.76 5.11
C GLY A 120 10.67 8.03 4.81
N GLU A 121 10.24 8.06 3.56
CA GLU A 121 9.06 7.32 3.12
C GLU A 121 9.43 5.86 2.85
N TRP A 122 9.18 5.00 3.82
CA TRP A 122 9.47 3.58 3.66
C TRP A 122 8.42 2.87 2.81
N ARG A 123 8.87 2.21 1.78
CA ARG A 123 8.07 1.34 0.90
C ARG A 123 8.33 -0.14 1.18
N THR A 124 9.50 -0.43 1.75
CA THR A 124 9.96 -1.79 2.05
C THR A 124 10.63 -1.85 3.42
N GLU A 125 10.67 -3.04 4.01
CA GLU A 125 11.40 -3.30 5.25
C GLU A 125 12.91 -3.07 5.09
N ALA A 126 13.46 -3.30 3.89
CA ALA A 126 14.87 -3.07 3.61
C ALA A 126 15.24 -1.59 3.70
N GLU A 127 14.38 -0.70 3.17
CA GLU A 127 14.56 0.76 3.29
C GLU A 127 14.50 1.20 4.74
N ALA A 128 13.54 0.68 5.51
CA ALA A 128 13.42 0.96 6.94
C ALA A 128 14.67 0.52 7.71
N ALA A 129 15.13 -0.70 7.48
CA ALA A 129 16.31 -1.25 8.14
C ALA A 129 17.57 -0.42 7.82
N ALA A 130 17.76 -0.03 6.55
CA ALA A 130 18.89 0.78 6.13
C ALA A 130 18.93 2.14 6.81
N GLU A 131 17.78 2.85 6.86
CA GLU A 131 17.70 4.16 7.50
C GLU A 131 17.90 4.07 9.02
N LEU A 132 17.28 3.09 9.68
CA LEU A 132 17.42 2.89 11.12
C LEU A 132 18.87 2.55 11.52
N GLN A 133 19.57 1.74 10.74
CA GLN A 133 20.99 1.48 10.95
C GLN A 133 21.84 2.75 10.85
N LEU A 134 21.59 3.61 9.86
CA LEU A 134 22.28 4.89 9.70
C LEU A 134 22.07 5.83 10.90
N LEU A 135 20.91 5.75 11.54
CA LEU A 135 20.56 6.52 12.74
C LEU A 135 21.06 5.87 14.06
N GLY A 136 21.75 4.73 13.97
CA GLY A 136 22.30 4.03 15.14
C GLY A 136 21.30 3.17 15.91
N PHE A 137 20.13 2.88 15.33
CA PHE A 137 19.21 1.87 15.88
C PHE A 137 19.72 0.49 15.46
N GLU A 138 20.52 -0.14 16.31
CA GLU A 138 20.92 -1.54 16.10
C GLU A 138 19.71 -2.44 16.31
N GLY A 139 19.43 -3.34 15.35
CA GLY A 139 18.43 -4.37 15.52
C GLY A 139 18.81 -5.26 16.68
N GLY A 140 18.13 -5.11 17.82
CA GLY A 140 18.34 -5.99 18.95
C GLY A 140 18.05 -7.43 18.53
N ASN A 141 19.07 -8.29 18.60
CA ASN A 141 18.87 -9.72 18.62
C ASN A 141 18.03 -10.06 19.86
N ALA A 142 16.73 -10.35 19.63
CA ALA A 142 15.88 -11.01 20.62
C ALA A 142 15.77 -12.49 20.27
#